data_26f152731be2dcd317c81ebd84b01c74
#
_entry.id   26f152731be2dcd317c81ebd84b01c74
#
_cell.length_a   1.000
_cell.length_b   1.000
_cell.length_c   1.000
_cell.angle_alpha   90.00
_cell.angle_beta   90.00
_cell.angle_gamma   90.00
#
_symmetry.space_group_name_H-M   'P 1'
#
loop_
_entity.id
_entity.type
_entity.pdbx_description
1 polymer ?
#
loop_
_entity_poly.entity_id
_entity_poly.type
_entity_poly.pdbx_seq_one_letter_code
_entity_poly.pdbx_strand_id
1 'polypeptide(L)'
;MKKHLKLCVISSIFFALLVYLIWGNTALTVSNIKISSSRIPIAFSGFRIAQVSDLHNAEFGKGNRKLLELLSESKPDIIAITGDLVDAGHTDIGVALDFAKEAVKIAPVYYVTGNHEASLSQYNELKARLETIGVTVLDNDAVQLNHGKEAISLIGLSDPDFTIKGDIFGEVPAMVSTKLNNLADDENSYTILLSHRPELFESYVHCNIDLVLSGHAHGGQFRLPFIGGLIAPNQGLFPQYDAGLYTSGSTNMIVSRGLGNSIIPI
;
A
#
# COMPACT_ATOMS: atom_id res chain seq x y z
N MET A 1 3.25 -33.85 39.90
CA MET A 1 2.04 -33.34 39.23
C MET A 1 2.10 -31.84 38.92
N LYS A 2 2.21 -30.91 39.85
CA LYS A 2 2.18 -29.45 39.59
C LYS A 2 3.26 -28.97 38.60
N LYS A 3 4.47 -29.55 38.61
CA LYS A 3 5.60 -29.17 37.70
C LYS A 3 5.34 -29.59 36.23
N HIS A 4 4.79 -30.78 36.03
CA HIS A 4 4.40 -31.24 34.69
C HIS A 4 3.23 -30.43 34.09
N LEU A 5 2.23 -30.11 34.96
CA LEU A 5 1.11 -29.26 34.53
C LEU A 5 1.58 -27.87 34.08
N LYS A 6 2.50 -27.23 34.84
CA LYS A 6 3.10 -25.95 34.45
C LYS A 6 3.84 -26.05 33.11
N LEU A 7 4.62 -27.11 32.93
CA LEU A 7 5.35 -27.32 31.67
C LEU A 7 4.38 -27.50 30.49
N CYS A 8 3.33 -28.30 30.66
CA CYS A 8 2.31 -28.48 29.62
C CYS A 8 1.61 -27.15 29.27
N VAL A 9 1.25 -26.34 30.25
CA VAL A 9 0.63 -25.02 30.05
C VAL A 9 1.57 -24.09 29.26
N ILE A 10 2.84 -24.00 29.66
CA ILE A 10 3.84 -23.16 28.97
C ILE A 10 4.04 -23.64 27.52
N SER A 11 4.15 -24.94 27.30
CA SER A 11 4.28 -25.51 25.94
C SER A 11 3.05 -25.23 25.08
N SER A 12 1.85 -25.31 25.65
CA SER A 12 0.61 -25.00 24.93
C SER A 12 0.52 -23.52 24.55
N ILE A 13 0.91 -22.62 25.45
CA ILE A 13 0.95 -21.17 25.16
C ILE A 13 1.97 -20.88 24.06
N PHE A 14 3.18 -21.47 24.14
CA PHE A 14 4.20 -21.30 23.12
C PHE A 14 3.75 -21.81 21.75
N PHE A 15 3.11 -22.99 21.72
CA PHE A 15 2.58 -23.55 20.48
C PHE A 15 1.45 -22.67 19.90
N ALA A 16 0.53 -22.18 20.73
CA ALA A 16 -0.53 -21.28 20.28
C ALA A 16 0.03 -19.96 19.75
N LEU A 17 1.08 -19.41 20.38
CA LEU A 17 1.78 -18.22 19.90
C LEU A 17 2.45 -18.49 18.54
N LEU A 18 3.13 -19.61 18.37
CA LEU A 18 3.77 -19.99 17.11
C LEU A 18 2.74 -20.12 15.97
N VAL A 19 1.61 -20.80 16.23
CA VAL A 19 0.51 -20.91 15.28
C VAL A 19 -0.06 -19.53 14.92
N TYR A 20 -0.24 -18.66 15.90
CA TYR A 20 -0.71 -17.29 15.70
C TYR A 20 0.25 -16.48 14.82
N LEU A 21 1.57 -16.56 15.07
CA LEU A 21 2.59 -15.90 14.27
C LEU A 21 2.59 -16.41 12.83
N ILE A 22 2.58 -17.73 12.62
CA ILE A 22 2.53 -18.34 11.28
C ILE A 22 1.26 -17.90 10.55
N TRP A 23 0.11 -17.97 11.22
CA TRP A 23 -1.17 -17.56 10.62
C TRP A 23 -1.16 -16.06 10.28
N GLY A 24 -0.68 -15.20 11.18
CA GLY A 24 -0.62 -13.75 10.97
C GLY A 24 0.24 -13.34 9.77
N ASN A 25 1.28 -14.14 9.45
CA ASN A 25 2.19 -13.88 8.33
C ASN A 25 1.77 -14.54 7.00
N THR A 26 0.85 -15.49 7.03
CA THR A 26 0.47 -16.25 5.83
C THR A 26 -0.99 -16.09 5.41
N ALA A 27 -1.84 -15.59 6.31
CA ALA A 27 -3.27 -15.44 6.04
C ALA A 27 -3.58 -14.15 5.30
N LEU A 28 -4.12 -14.28 4.09
CA LEU A 28 -4.71 -13.15 3.37
C LEU A 28 -6.01 -12.72 4.05
N THR A 29 -6.16 -11.42 4.28
CA THR A 29 -7.39 -10.82 4.83
C THR A 29 -7.82 -9.64 3.99
N VAL A 30 -9.13 -9.51 3.76
CA VAL A 30 -9.72 -8.35 3.08
C VAL A 30 -10.29 -7.40 4.13
N SER A 31 -9.81 -6.17 4.14
CA SER A 31 -10.36 -5.08 4.96
C SER A 31 -11.25 -4.19 4.10
N ASN A 32 -12.51 -4.02 4.50
CA ASN A 32 -13.43 -3.15 3.80
C ASN A 32 -13.55 -1.82 4.55
N ILE A 33 -13.11 -0.74 3.91
CA ILE A 33 -13.17 0.62 4.45
C ILE A 33 -14.08 1.45 3.54
N LYS A 34 -15.05 2.14 4.14
CA LYS A 34 -15.96 3.01 3.40
C LYS A 34 -15.57 4.46 3.61
N ILE A 35 -15.34 5.17 2.51
CA ILE A 35 -15.12 6.60 2.49
C ILE A 35 -16.42 7.30 2.04
N SER A 36 -16.76 8.37 2.70
CA SER A 36 -17.92 9.20 2.36
C SER A 36 -17.52 10.67 2.43
N SER A 37 -17.77 11.40 1.35
CA SER A 37 -17.53 12.83 1.27
C SER A 37 -18.55 13.46 0.34
N SER A 38 -18.99 14.69 0.64
CA SER A 38 -19.84 15.47 -0.27
C SER A 38 -19.11 15.91 -1.55
N ARG A 39 -17.79 15.81 -1.57
CA ARG A 39 -16.96 16.10 -2.75
C ARG A 39 -16.91 14.95 -3.75
N ILE A 40 -17.25 13.71 -3.33
CA ILE A 40 -17.30 12.56 -4.24
C ILE A 40 -18.47 12.76 -5.22
N PRO A 41 -18.21 12.76 -6.55
CA PRO A 41 -19.27 12.87 -7.55
C PRO A 41 -20.26 11.71 -7.44
N ILE A 42 -21.52 11.96 -7.74
CA ILE A 42 -22.60 10.99 -7.56
C ILE A 42 -22.39 9.72 -8.38
N ALA A 43 -21.82 9.82 -9.58
CA ALA A 43 -21.51 8.66 -10.41
C ALA A 43 -20.55 7.68 -9.71
N PHE A 44 -19.68 8.14 -8.82
CA PHE A 44 -18.75 7.30 -8.05
C PHE A 44 -19.39 6.67 -6.79
N SER A 45 -20.69 6.79 -6.59
CA SER A 45 -21.36 6.10 -5.49
C SER A 45 -21.24 4.60 -5.64
N GLY A 46 -20.57 3.94 -4.67
CA GLY A 46 -20.30 2.50 -4.69
C GLY A 46 -19.08 2.09 -5.50
N PHE A 47 -18.31 3.05 -6.03
CA PHE A 47 -17.03 2.77 -6.70
C PHE A 47 -16.05 2.08 -5.75
N ARG A 48 -15.41 1.02 -6.22
CA ARG A 48 -14.56 0.13 -5.42
C ARG A 48 -13.12 0.18 -5.87
N ILE A 49 -12.24 0.50 -4.96
CA ILE A 49 -10.79 0.46 -5.17
C ILE A 49 -10.23 -0.71 -4.39
N ALA A 50 -9.62 -1.69 -5.05
CA ALA A 50 -8.85 -2.72 -4.37
C ALA A 50 -7.41 -2.23 -4.21
N GLN A 51 -6.97 -2.02 -2.98
CA GLN A 51 -5.58 -1.65 -2.68
C GLN A 51 -4.73 -2.89 -2.46
N VAL A 52 -3.62 -2.99 -3.16
CA VAL A 52 -2.54 -3.97 -3.01
C VAL A 52 -1.28 -3.20 -2.66
N SER A 53 -0.52 -3.63 -1.66
CA SER A 53 0.71 -2.95 -1.25
C SER A 53 1.71 -3.93 -0.68
N ASP A 54 2.99 -3.61 -0.81
CA ASP A 54 4.08 -4.32 -0.14
C ASP A 54 4.03 -5.83 -0.41
N LEU A 55 3.97 -6.23 -1.68
CA LEU A 55 3.95 -7.65 -2.06
C LEU A 55 5.31 -8.32 -1.84
N HIS A 56 6.43 -7.58 -2.04
CA HIS A 56 7.81 -8.05 -1.81
C HIS A 56 8.10 -9.42 -2.39
N ASN A 57 7.68 -9.67 -3.64
CA ASN A 57 7.80 -10.96 -4.32
C ASN A 57 7.09 -12.13 -3.61
N ALA A 58 6.21 -11.88 -2.64
CA ALA A 58 5.47 -12.94 -1.98
C ALA A 58 4.49 -13.63 -2.95
N GLU A 59 4.35 -14.93 -2.82
CA GLU A 59 3.38 -15.72 -3.56
C GLU A 59 2.33 -16.33 -2.63
N PHE A 60 1.07 -15.94 -2.83
CA PHE A 60 -0.08 -16.49 -2.12
C PHE A 60 -0.74 -17.60 -2.94
N GLY A 61 -0.14 -18.78 -2.88
CA GLY A 61 -0.39 -19.90 -3.78
C GLY A 61 0.34 -19.71 -5.12
N LYS A 62 0.41 -20.75 -5.92
CA LYS A 62 1.14 -20.71 -7.20
C LYS A 62 0.66 -19.57 -8.10
N GLY A 63 1.56 -18.66 -8.48
CA GLY A 63 1.27 -17.50 -9.32
C GLY A 63 0.27 -16.54 -8.67
N ASN A 64 0.31 -16.38 -7.37
CA ASN A 64 -0.57 -15.51 -6.60
C ASN A 64 -2.07 -15.81 -6.72
N ARG A 65 -2.44 -17.07 -7.06
CA ARG A 65 -3.83 -17.46 -7.34
C ARG A 65 -4.81 -17.06 -6.22
N LYS A 66 -4.45 -17.27 -4.94
CA LYS A 66 -5.32 -16.92 -3.81
C LYS A 66 -5.57 -15.41 -3.69
N LEU A 67 -4.55 -14.60 -3.93
CA LEU A 67 -4.66 -13.14 -3.93
C LEU A 67 -5.55 -12.67 -5.09
N LEU A 68 -5.34 -13.22 -6.29
CA LEU A 68 -6.13 -12.90 -7.48
C LEU A 68 -7.60 -13.34 -7.35
N GLU A 69 -7.87 -14.48 -6.72
CA GLU A 69 -9.24 -14.92 -6.39
C GLU A 69 -9.95 -13.89 -5.49
N LEU A 70 -9.31 -13.45 -4.40
CA LEU A 70 -9.86 -12.43 -3.49
C LEU A 70 -10.06 -11.06 -4.19
N LEU A 71 -9.12 -10.65 -5.05
CA LEU A 71 -9.30 -9.45 -5.87
C LEU A 71 -10.51 -9.56 -6.78
N SER A 72 -10.66 -10.66 -7.50
CA SER A 72 -11.80 -10.90 -8.39
C SER A 72 -13.13 -10.94 -7.63
N GLU A 73 -13.17 -11.60 -6.46
CA GLU A 73 -14.36 -11.67 -5.60
C GLU A 73 -14.78 -10.31 -5.06
N SER A 74 -13.83 -9.39 -4.83
CA SER A 74 -14.10 -8.03 -4.36
C SER A 74 -14.77 -7.14 -5.42
N LYS A 75 -14.72 -7.57 -6.70
CA LYS A 75 -15.28 -6.85 -7.86
C LYS A 75 -14.86 -5.37 -7.87
N PRO A 76 -13.57 -5.07 -7.94
CA PRO A 76 -13.09 -3.70 -7.94
C PRO A 76 -13.35 -3.02 -9.29
N ASP A 77 -13.59 -1.72 -9.25
CA ASP A 77 -13.62 -0.88 -10.46
C ASP A 77 -12.20 -0.54 -10.92
N ILE A 78 -11.26 -0.41 -9.97
CA ILE A 78 -9.83 -0.30 -10.21
C ILE A 78 -9.01 -1.06 -9.16
N ILE A 79 -7.78 -1.41 -9.50
CA ILE A 79 -6.77 -1.94 -8.58
C ILE A 79 -5.66 -0.88 -8.43
N ALA A 80 -5.39 -0.46 -7.19
CA ALA A 80 -4.33 0.47 -6.84
C ALA A 80 -3.18 -0.28 -6.15
N ILE A 81 -2.00 -0.29 -6.77
CA ILE A 81 -0.78 -0.86 -6.21
C ILE A 81 0.05 0.27 -5.61
N THR A 82 0.21 0.27 -4.30
CA THR A 82 0.83 1.38 -3.55
C THR A 82 2.27 1.11 -3.12
N GLY A 83 3.08 0.56 -4.03
CA GLY A 83 4.53 0.40 -3.88
C GLY A 83 4.96 -0.95 -3.32
N ASP A 84 6.26 -1.16 -3.34
CA ASP A 84 6.97 -2.35 -2.86
C ASP A 84 6.38 -3.65 -3.42
N LEU A 85 6.15 -3.66 -4.74
CA LEU A 85 5.70 -4.84 -5.47
C LEU A 85 6.83 -5.88 -5.54
N VAL A 86 8.08 -5.41 -5.56
CA VAL A 86 9.30 -6.22 -5.55
C VAL A 86 10.07 -6.07 -4.23
N ASP A 87 10.93 -7.03 -3.91
CA ASP A 87 11.92 -6.92 -2.84
C ASP A 87 13.30 -6.62 -3.44
N ALA A 88 13.94 -5.51 -3.03
CA ALA A 88 15.25 -5.12 -3.56
C ALA A 88 16.39 -6.04 -3.08
N GLY A 89 16.24 -6.70 -1.93
CA GLY A 89 17.23 -7.61 -1.38
C GLY A 89 17.21 -9.02 -2.00
N HIS A 90 16.02 -9.44 -2.46
CA HIS A 90 15.79 -10.76 -3.07
C HIS A 90 14.95 -10.59 -4.34
N THR A 91 15.50 -9.85 -5.29
CA THR A 91 14.76 -9.39 -6.47
C THR A 91 14.37 -10.53 -7.41
N ASP A 92 13.07 -10.65 -7.65
CA ASP A 92 12.49 -11.41 -8.76
C ASP A 92 11.34 -10.62 -9.38
N ILE A 93 11.64 -9.84 -10.42
CA ILE A 93 10.63 -9.07 -11.15
C ILE A 93 9.60 -9.96 -11.84
N GLY A 94 9.89 -11.25 -12.05
CA GLY A 94 8.97 -12.20 -12.66
C GLY A 94 7.70 -12.37 -11.84
N VAL A 95 7.82 -12.50 -10.52
CA VAL A 95 6.65 -12.61 -9.61
C VAL A 95 5.74 -11.40 -9.72
N ALA A 96 6.32 -10.18 -9.71
CA ALA A 96 5.59 -8.94 -9.85
C ALA A 96 4.84 -8.85 -11.19
N LEU A 97 5.52 -9.23 -12.28
CA LEU A 97 4.97 -9.18 -13.65
C LEU A 97 3.88 -10.25 -13.86
N ASP A 98 4.07 -11.45 -13.33
CA ASP A 98 3.07 -12.51 -13.40
C ASP A 98 1.80 -12.12 -12.64
N PHE A 99 1.94 -11.53 -11.44
CA PHE A 99 0.82 -10.97 -10.71
C PHE A 99 0.11 -9.87 -11.50
N ALA A 100 0.84 -8.87 -12.01
CA ALA A 100 0.29 -7.75 -12.76
C ALA A 100 -0.46 -8.20 -14.02
N LYS A 101 0.09 -9.18 -14.75
CA LYS A 101 -0.53 -9.77 -15.95
C LYS A 101 -1.90 -10.40 -15.70
N GLU A 102 -2.10 -10.96 -14.53
CA GLU A 102 -3.41 -11.51 -14.15
C GLU A 102 -4.31 -10.43 -13.53
N ALA A 103 -3.76 -9.49 -12.78
CA ALA A 103 -4.51 -8.41 -12.16
C ALA A 103 -5.20 -7.49 -13.18
N VAL A 104 -4.55 -7.14 -14.30
CA VAL A 104 -5.13 -6.31 -15.38
C VAL A 104 -6.33 -6.95 -16.07
N LYS A 105 -6.51 -8.27 -15.95
CA LYS A 105 -7.70 -8.98 -16.46
C LYS A 105 -8.91 -8.81 -15.54
N ILE A 106 -8.70 -8.42 -14.28
CA ILE A 106 -9.76 -8.22 -13.29
C ILE A 106 -10.31 -6.81 -13.38
N ALA A 107 -9.43 -5.79 -13.36
CA ALA A 107 -9.79 -4.38 -13.46
C ALA A 107 -8.59 -3.55 -13.92
N PRO A 108 -8.76 -2.29 -14.36
CA PRO A 108 -7.65 -1.37 -14.61
C PRO A 108 -6.72 -1.27 -13.41
N VAL A 109 -5.40 -1.37 -13.64
CA VAL A 109 -4.38 -1.36 -12.60
C VAL A 109 -3.58 -0.06 -12.67
N TYR A 110 -3.48 0.63 -11.54
CA TYR A 110 -2.66 1.82 -11.34
C TYR A 110 -1.58 1.50 -10.31
N TYR A 111 -0.36 1.91 -10.60
CA TYR A 111 0.79 1.56 -9.78
C TYR A 111 1.65 2.79 -9.48
N VAL A 112 2.11 2.89 -8.24
CA VAL A 112 3.18 3.79 -7.81
C VAL A 112 4.31 2.99 -7.16
N THR A 113 5.50 3.55 -7.14
CA THR A 113 6.69 2.92 -6.58
C THR A 113 6.77 3.06 -5.05
N GLY A 114 7.43 2.11 -4.40
CA GLY A 114 7.91 2.23 -3.04
C GLY A 114 9.44 2.33 -2.97
N ASN A 115 10.00 2.25 -1.77
CA ASN A 115 11.43 2.40 -1.55
C ASN A 115 12.24 1.18 -2.04
N HIS A 116 11.65 0.02 -2.15
CA HIS A 116 12.30 -1.13 -2.76
C HIS A 116 12.50 -0.92 -4.26
N GLU A 117 11.53 -0.36 -4.97
CA GLU A 117 11.70 0.02 -6.38
C GLU A 117 12.77 1.10 -6.54
N ALA A 118 12.87 2.08 -5.63
CA ALA A 118 13.91 3.12 -5.68
C ALA A 118 15.33 2.55 -5.47
N SER A 119 15.44 1.39 -4.86
CA SER A 119 16.70 0.67 -4.64
C SER A 119 16.97 -0.41 -5.70
N LEU A 120 16.03 -0.62 -6.62
CA LEU A 120 16.10 -1.67 -7.64
C LEU A 120 16.85 -1.19 -8.88
N SER A 121 17.98 -1.82 -9.23
CA SER A 121 18.72 -1.50 -10.45
C SER A 121 17.94 -1.79 -11.75
N GLN A 122 16.98 -2.71 -11.70
CA GLN A 122 16.14 -3.12 -12.83
C GLN A 122 14.79 -2.36 -12.88
N TYR A 123 14.63 -1.26 -12.15
CA TYR A 123 13.35 -0.54 -12.10
C TYR A 123 12.85 -0.12 -13.48
N ASN A 124 13.72 0.41 -14.34
CA ASN A 124 13.32 0.82 -15.69
C ASN A 124 12.81 -0.38 -16.54
N GLU A 125 13.39 -1.57 -16.37
CA GLU A 125 12.90 -2.78 -17.02
C GLU A 125 11.53 -3.18 -16.46
N LEU A 126 11.39 -3.21 -15.14
CA LEU A 126 10.12 -3.50 -14.48
C LEU A 126 9.01 -2.56 -14.96
N LYS A 127 9.25 -1.25 -14.95
CA LYS A 127 8.31 -0.23 -15.42
C LYS A 127 7.86 -0.49 -16.86
N ALA A 128 8.81 -0.61 -17.79
CA ALA A 128 8.51 -0.80 -19.20
C ALA A 128 7.68 -2.09 -19.44
N ARG A 129 7.96 -3.15 -18.69
CA ARG A 129 7.21 -4.41 -18.77
C ARG A 129 5.82 -4.29 -18.15
N LEU A 130 5.66 -3.59 -17.01
CA LEU A 130 4.35 -3.30 -16.42
C LEU A 130 3.47 -2.50 -17.39
N GLU A 131 4.01 -1.45 -18.01
CA GLU A 131 3.29 -0.65 -19.02
C GLU A 131 2.91 -1.51 -20.25
N THR A 132 3.79 -2.40 -20.70
CA THR A 132 3.48 -3.34 -21.81
C THR A 132 2.36 -4.31 -21.45
N ILE A 133 2.23 -4.70 -20.20
CA ILE A 133 1.15 -5.57 -19.68
C ILE A 133 -0.18 -4.80 -19.62
N GLY A 134 -0.16 -3.47 -19.57
CA GLY A 134 -1.34 -2.61 -19.47
C GLY A 134 -1.56 -2.01 -18.07
N VAL A 135 -0.54 -2.01 -17.22
CA VAL A 135 -0.54 -1.27 -15.96
C VAL A 135 -0.26 0.19 -16.24
N THR A 136 -1.05 1.10 -15.66
CA THR A 136 -0.75 2.53 -15.68
C THR A 136 0.22 2.85 -14.54
N VAL A 137 1.47 3.19 -14.88
CA VAL A 137 2.50 3.57 -13.91
C VAL A 137 2.46 5.08 -13.71
N LEU A 138 2.20 5.51 -12.47
CA LEU A 138 2.06 6.92 -12.11
C LEU A 138 3.32 7.40 -11.36
N ASP A 139 4.37 7.67 -12.11
CA ASP A 139 5.63 8.17 -11.58
C ASP A 139 5.64 9.71 -11.54
N ASN A 140 5.09 10.32 -10.50
CA ASN A 140 4.80 11.73 -10.39
C ASN A 140 3.93 12.21 -11.56
N ASP A 141 2.83 11.53 -11.75
CA ASP A 141 1.89 11.75 -12.85
C ASP A 141 0.45 11.72 -12.34
N ALA A 142 -0.49 12.24 -13.12
CA ALA A 142 -1.90 12.28 -12.78
C ALA A 142 -2.76 11.85 -13.96
N VAL A 143 -3.86 11.16 -13.67
CA VAL A 143 -4.85 10.75 -14.65
C VAL A 143 -6.26 11.05 -14.16
N GLN A 144 -7.20 11.24 -15.09
CA GLN A 144 -8.62 11.35 -14.76
C GLN A 144 -9.28 9.98 -14.81
N LEU A 145 -9.87 9.57 -13.68
CA LEU A 145 -10.76 8.42 -13.63
C LEU A 145 -12.16 8.87 -14.02
N ASN A 146 -12.65 8.38 -15.14
CA ASN A 146 -13.97 8.71 -15.65
C ASN A 146 -14.98 7.63 -15.25
N HIS A 147 -16.11 8.04 -14.67
CA HIS A 147 -17.22 7.14 -14.40
C HIS A 147 -18.56 7.82 -14.77
N GLY A 148 -19.26 7.27 -15.77
CA GLY A 148 -20.39 7.95 -16.38
C GLY A 148 -19.99 9.26 -17.06
N LYS A 149 -20.54 10.39 -16.56
CA LYS A 149 -20.23 11.74 -17.05
C LYS A 149 -19.35 12.55 -16.10
N GLU A 150 -18.93 11.95 -15.01
CA GLU A 150 -18.14 12.61 -13.98
C GLU A 150 -16.74 12.00 -13.92
N ALA A 151 -15.81 12.76 -13.39
CA ALA A 151 -14.41 12.35 -13.24
C ALA A 151 -13.89 12.71 -11.85
N ILE A 152 -12.88 11.96 -11.40
CA ILE A 152 -12.06 12.25 -10.22
C ILE A 152 -10.58 12.21 -10.63
N SER A 153 -9.74 12.98 -9.94
CA SER A 153 -8.31 12.98 -10.18
C SER A 153 -7.64 11.83 -9.42
N LEU A 154 -6.82 11.04 -10.10
CA LEU A 154 -5.93 10.05 -9.51
C LEU A 154 -4.48 10.48 -9.73
N ILE A 155 -3.80 10.86 -8.66
CA ILE A 155 -2.40 11.28 -8.66
C ILE A 155 -1.54 10.13 -8.13
N GLY A 156 -0.39 9.91 -8.73
CA GLY A 156 0.63 8.99 -8.23
C GLY A 156 1.95 9.70 -7.97
N LEU A 157 2.53 9.46 -6.79
CA LEU A 157 3.87 9.92 -6.46
C LEU A 157 4.84 8.73 -6.49
N SER A 158 5.97 8.93 -7.16
CA SER A 158 7.14 8.06 -6.98
C SER A 158 7.67 8.18 -5.55
N ASP A 159 8.22 7.09 -5.03
CA ASP A 159 8.84 7.11 -3.71
C ASP A 159 9.94 8.19 -3.64
N PRO A 160 10.02 8.95 -2.54
CA PRO A 160 11.02 9.99 -2.36
C PRO A 160 12.47 9.53 -2.54
N ASP A 161 12.78 8.27 -2.24
CA ASP A 161 14.13 7.71 -2.33
C ASP A 161 14.69 7.66 -3.77
N PHE A 162 13.85 7.85 -4.79
CA PHE A 162 14.32 8.11 -6.16
C PHE A 162 15.04 9.46 -6.31
N THR A 163 14.77 10.40 -5.42
CA THR A 163 15.32 11.77 -5.49
C THR A 163 16.23 12.08 -4.30
N ILE A 164 15.78 11.78 -3.08
CA ILE A 164 16.48 12.09 -1.83
C ILE A 164 16.55 10.80 -1.01
N LYS A 165 17.72 10.15 -0.99
CA LYS A 165 17.95 8.97 -0.16
C LYS A 165 18.27 9.37 1.27
N GLY A 166 17.52 8.81 2.24
CA GLY A 166 17.76 9.01 3.65
C GLY A 166 17.73 10.50 4.05
N ASP A 167 16.56 11.08 3.98
CA ASP A 167 16.28 12.52 4.22
C ASP A 167 16.84 13.05 5.56
N ILE A 168 18.15 13.34 5.59
CA ILE A 168 18.88 13.80 6.77
C ILE A 168 18.49 15.25 7.13
N PHE A 169 18.07 16.04 6.14
CA PHE A 169 17.78 17.46 6.30
C PHE A 169 16.30 17.80 6.37
N GLY A 170 15.40 16.81 6.26
CA GLY A 170 13.97 17.03 6.29
C GLY A 170 13.42 17.73 5.04
N GLU A 171 14.02 17.48 3.89
CA GLU A 171 13.65 18.13 2.61
C GLU A 171 12.49 17.43 1.90
N VAL A 172 12.24 16.15 2.20
CA VAL A 172 11.22 15.34 1.53
C VAL A 172 9.81 15.93 1.64
N PRO A 173 9.32 16.41 2.80
CA PRO A 173 7.99 17.01 2.89
C PRO A 173 7.78 18.19 1.94
N ALA A 174 8.77 19.08 1.83
CA ALA A 174 8.72 20.25 0.95
C ALA A 174 8.74 19.84 -0.54
N MET A 175 9.60 18.87 -0.89
CA MET A 175 9.66 18.32 -2.23
C MET A 175 8.32 17.68 -2.63
N VAL A 176 7.73 16.88 -1.75
CA VAL A 176 6.43 16.22 -1.99
C VAL A 176 5.32 17.25 -2.17
N SER A 177 5.25 18.27 -1.31
CA SER A 177 4.26 19.34 -1.46
C SER A 177 4.43 20.08 -2.78
N THR A 178 5.66 20.36 -3.22
CA THR A 178 5.93 20.99 -4.51
C THR A 178 5.45 20.12 -5.68
N LYS A 179 5.74 18.81 -5.64
CA LYS A 179 5.27 17.87 -6.68
C LYS A 179 3.76 17.81 -6.73
N LEU A 180 3.08 17.69 -5.59
CA LEU A 180 1.62 17.63 -5.52
C LEU A 180 0.96 18.89 -6.06
N ASN A 181 1.46 20.07 -5.70
CA ASN A 181 0.93 21.34 -6.20
C ASN A 181 1.10 21.49 -7.73
N ASN A 182 2.13 20.86 -8.31
CA ASN A 182 2.33 20.86 -9.76
C ASN A 182 1.43 19.83 -10.50
N LEU A 183 0.95 18.80 -9.79
CA LEU A 183 0.12 17.73 -10.37
C LEU A 183 -1.38 17.97 -10.17
N ALA A 184 -1.77 18.84 -9.24
CA ALA A 184 -3.17 19.17 -8.99
C ALA A 184 -3.68 20.12 -10.07
N ASP A 185 -4.50 19.57 -11.00
CA ASP A 185 -5.04 20.36 -12.14
C ASP A 185 -6.32 21.15 -11.80
N ASP A 186 -7.13 20.69 -10.85
CA ASP A 186 -8.42 21.32 -10.51
C ASP A 186 -8.72 21.19 -9.01
N GLU A 187 -8.73 22.32 -8.30
CA GLU A 187 -9.07 22.38 -6.87
C GLU A 187 -10.50 21.87 -6.55
N ASN A 188 -11.38 21.84 -7.54
CA ASN A 188 -12.77 21.38 -7.37
C ASN A 188 -12.91 19.85 -7.58
N SER A 189 -11.97 19.19 -8.20
CA SER A 189 -12.01 17.74 -8.39
C SER A 189 -11.77 16.99 -7.08
N TYR A 190 -12.50 15.87 -6.86
CA TYR A 190 -12.14 14.93 -5.80
C TYR A 190 -10.82 14.25 -6.17
N THR A 191 -9.84 14.32 -5.29
CA THR A 191 -8.48 13.88 -5.57
C THR A 191 -8.10 12.68 -4.73
N ILE A 192 -7.70 11.60 -5.41
CA ILE A 192 -7.11 10.40 -4.80
C ILE A 192 -5.61 10.41 -5.07
N LEU A 193 -4.81 10.23 -4.03
CA LEU A 193 -3.37 10.10 -4.12
C LEU A 193 -2.94 8.66 -3.85
N LEU A 194 -2.17 8.08 -4.75
CA LEU A 194 -1.38 6.89 -4.50
C LEU A 194 0.03 7.33 -4.09
N SER A 195 0.44 6.98 -2.87
CA SER A 195 1.78 7.26 -2.36
C SER A 195 2.19 6.21 -1.36
N HIS A 196 3.41 5.71 -1.46
CA HIS A 196 3.88 4.62 -0.60
C HIS A 196 4.02 5.05 0.87
N ARG A 197 4.38 6.31 1.15
CA ARG A 197 4.85 6.86 2.44
C ARG A 197 3.74 7.45 3.32
N PRO A 198 3.22 6.72 4.33
CA PRO A 198 2.17 7.25 5.21
C PRO A 198 2.67 8.32 6.18
N GLU A 199 3.98 8.35 6.52
CA GLU A 199 4.57 9.35 7.39
C GLU A 199 4.55 10.77 6.81
N LEU A 200 4.29 10.92 5.51
CA LEU A 200 4.15 12.20 4.84
C LEU A 200 2.71 12.74 4.87
N PHE A 201 1.84 12.16 5.69
CA PHE A 201 0.41 12.51 5.73
C PHE A 201 0.15 14.02 5.89
N GLU A 202 0.91 14.70 6.75
CA GLU A 202 0.75 16.16 6.94
C GLU A 202 1.00 16.95 5.64
N SER A 203 1.95 16.50 4.80
CA SER A 203 2.17 17.12 3.48
C SER A 203 0.97 16.93 2.56
N TYR A 204 0.33 15.77 2.61
CA TYR A 204 -0.87 15.48 1.80
C TYR A 204 -2.07 16.32 2.27
N VAL A 205 -2.21 16.50 3.59
CA VAL A 205 -3.22 17.39 4.19
C VAL A 205 -3.03 18.83 3.73
N HIS A 206 -1.81 19.35 3.78
CA HIS A 206 -1.48 20.71 3.34
C HIS A 206 -1.74 20.93 1.84
N CYS A 207 -1.68 19.89 1.03
CA CYS A 207 -2.00 19.94 -0.39
C CYS A 207 -3.47 19.65 -0.70
N ASN A 208 -4.37 19.62 0.30
CA ASN A 208 -5.81 19.40 0.16
C ASN A 208 -6.19 18.11 -0.59
N ILE A 209 -5.43 17.04 -0.45
CA ILE A 209 -5.77 15.73 -0.98
C ILE A 209 -7.00 15.17 -0.23
N ASP A 210 -8.00 14.66 -0.95
CA ASP A 210 -9.20 14.11 -0.31
C ASP A 210 -9.00 12.69 0.24
N LEU A 211 -8.34 11.82 -0.52
CA LEU A 211 -8.07 10.44 -0.13
C LEU A 211 -6.64 10.03 -0.51
N VAL A 212 -5.92 9.45 0.44
CA VAL A 212 -4.58 8.88 0.22
C VAL A 212 -4.64 7.36 0.42
N LEU A 213 -4.01 6.61 -0.47
CA LEU A 213 -3.76 5.18 -0.31
C LEU A 213 -2.26 4.95 -0.15
N SER A 214 -1.84 4.39 0.99
CA SER A 214 -0.43 4.19 1.34
C SER A 214 -0.12 2.78 1.83
N GLY A 215 1.16 2.39 1.76
CA GLY A 215 1.71 1.15 2.27
C GLY A 215 2.81 1.36 3.30
N HIS A 216 3.98 0.74 3.09
CA HIS A 216 5.26 0.97 3.78
C HIS A 216 5.32 0.58 5.27
N ALA A 217 4.26 0.78 6.03
CA ALA A 217 4.26 0.58 7.47
C ALA A 217 4.21 -0.90 7.91
N HIS A 218 3.85 -1.82 7.00
CA HIS A 218 3.71 -3.27 7.26
C HIS A 218 2.88 -3.60 8.51
N GLY A 219 1.84 -2.79 8.80
CA GLY A 219 1.07 -2.94 10.02
C GLY A 219 1.86 -2.69 11.30
N GLY A 220 3.06 -2.08 11.18
CA GLY A 220 4.01 -1.84 12.26
C GLY A 220 4.92 -3.03 12.51
N GLN A 221 5.45 -3.67 11.48
CA GLN A 221 6.38 -4.85 11.42
C GLN A 221 6.23 -5.90 12.54
N PHE A 222 6.27 -5.47 13.80
CA PHE A 222 5.85 -6.24 14.98
C PHE A 222 4.53 -5.69 15.49
N ARG A 223 3.50 -6.51 15.46
CA ARG A 223 2.16 -6.12 15.92
C ARG A 223 1.73 -6.91 17.13
N LEU A 224 1.40 -6.20 18.20
CA LEU A 224 0.86 -6.83 19.40
C LEU A 224 -0.67 -6.67 19.44
N PRO A 225 -1.40 -7.73 19.88
CA PRO A 225 -2.82 -7.63 20.13
C PRO A 225 -3.13 -6.47 21.08
N PHE A 226 -4.13 -5.66 20.76
CA PHE A 226 -4.61 -4.50 21.52
C PHE A 226 -3.68 -3.27 21.58
N ILE A 227 -2.41 -3.40 21.19
CA ILE A 227 -1.43 -2.30 21.21
C ILE A 227 -1.23 -1.70 19.83
N GLY A 228 -1.27 -2.53 18.78
CA GLY A 228 -0.96 -2.09 17.41
C GLY A 228 0.49 -2.35 17.02
N GLY A 229 0.98 -1.63 16.03
CA GLY A 229 2.35 -1.71 15.54
C GLY A 229 3.38 -1.22 16.53
N LEU A 230 4.51 -1.92 16.64
CA LEU A 230 5.60 -1.51 17.55
C LEU A 230 6.67 -0.70 16.84
N ILE A 231 6.99 -1.03 15.59
CA ILE A 231 8.05 -0.37 14.80
C ILE A 231 7.57 -0.29 13.35
N ALA A 232 7.70 0.89 12.74
CA ALA A 232 7.53 1.02 11.30
C ALA A 232 8.70 1.80 10.70
N PRO A 233 9.03 1.55 9.41
CA PRO A 233 10.05 2.31 8.71
C PRO A 233 9.74 3.81 8.77
N ASN A 234 10.77 4.63 8.94
CA ASN A 234 10.71 6.09 9.04
C ASN A 234 9.81 6.68 10.14
N GLN A 235 9.16 5.84 10.97
CA GLN A 235 8.32 6.27 12.09
C GLN A 235 8.87 5.81 13.45
N GLY A 236 9.85 4.89 13.47
CA GLY A 236 10.48 4.40 14.69
C GLY A 236 9.54 3.55 15.57
N LEU A 237 9.67 3.70 16.90
CA LEU A 237 8.86 2.97 17.86
C LEU A 237 7.48 3.61 18.02
N PHE A 238 6.44 2.77 18.11
CA PHE A 238 5.03 3.16 18.23
C PHE A 238 4.60 4.10 17.09
N PRO A 239 4.61 3.59 15.85
CA PRO A 239 4.31 4.40 14.67
C PRO A 239 2.92 5.02 14.74
N GLN A 240 2.80 6.25 14.29
CA GLN A 240 1.53 6.98 14.23
C GLN A 240 0.60 6.41 13.17
N TYR A 241 1.17 5.94 12.04
CA TYR A 241 0.42 5.45 10.87
C TYR A 241 0.84 4.02 10.56
N ASP A 242 0.28 3.05 11.30
CA ASP A 242 0.62 1.64 11.13
C ASP A 242 -0.34 0.88 10.19
N ALA A 243 -1.64 1.10 10.29
CA ALA A 243 -2.65 0.44 9.46
C ALA A 243 -4.05 1.04 9.66
N GLY A 244 -4.89 0.99 8.63
CA GLY A 244 -6.29 1.39 8.69
C GLY A 244 -6.53 2.81 8.22
N LEU A 245 -7.60 3.43 8.72
CA LEU A 245 -8.06 4.75 8.30
C LEU A 245 -7.59 5.83 9.29
N TYR A 246 -6.97 6.87 8.75
CA TYR A 246 -6.59 8.10 9.45
C TYR A 246 -7.28 9.29 8.78
N THR A 247 -7.66 10.28 9.57
CA THR A 247 -8.35 11.47 9.08
C THR A 247 -7.74 12.72 9.72
N SER A 248 -7.44 13.72 8.90
CA SER A 248 -7.03 15.06 9.35
C SER A 248 -7.74 16.10 8.47
N GLY A 249 -8.59 16.94 9.10
CA GLY A 249 -9.46 17.86 8.36
C GLY A 249 -10.39 17.12 7.39
N SER A 250 -10.31 17.45 6.11
CA SER A 250 -11.03 16.78 5.01
C SER A 250 -10.28 15.62 4.37
N THR A 251 -9.01 15.44 4.70
CA THR A 251 -8.14 14.41 4.11
C THR A 251 -8.28 13.10 4.86
N ASN A 252 -8.51 12.02 4.13
CA ASN A 252 -8.49 10.67 4.64
C ASN A 252 -7.27 9.93 4.09
N MET A 253 -6.61 9.10 4.91
CA MET A 253 -5.54 8.22 4.47
C MET A 253 -5.83 6.78 4.92
N ILE A 254 -5.74 5.85 3.98
CA ILE A 254 -5.81 4.42 4.24
C ILE A 254 -4.40 3.86 4.13
N VAL A 255 -3.93 3.25 5.23
CA VAL A 255 -2.63 2.58 5.28
C VAL A 255 -2.85 1.09 5.23
N SER A 256 -2.27 0.44 4.22
CA SER A 256 -2.25 -1.02 4.10
C SER A 256 -1.30 -1.65 5.12
N ARG A 257 -1.63 -2.86 5.57
CA ARG A 257 -0.69 -3.66 6.39
C ARG A 257 0.39 -4.36 5.59
N GLY A 258 0.35 -4.22 4.26
CA GLY A 258 1.22 -4.98 3.38
C GLY A 258 0.80 -6.44 3.22
N LEU A 259 1.25 -7.06 2.16
CA LEU A 259 0.99 -8.47 1.84
C LEU A 259 2.19 -9.36 2.15
N GLY A 260 3.38 -8.93 1.76
CA GLY A 260 4.63 -9.63 1.98
C GLY A 260 5.40 -9.12 3.19
N ASN A 261 6.44 -9.85 3.55
CA ASN A 261 7.40 -9.45 4.58
C ASN A 261 8.65 -8.85 3.92
N SER A 262 9.16 -7.76 4.48
CA SER A 262 10.37 -7.11 4.02
C SER A 262 11.62 -7.68 4.73
N ILE A 263 12.07 -7.02 5.81
CA ILE A 263 13.34 -7.35 6.48
C ILE A 263 13.16 -8.44 7.54
N ILE A 264 12.01 -8.51 8.18
CA ILE A 264 11.75 -9.41 9.31
C ILE A 264 10.63 -10.37 8.93
N PRO A 265 10.93 -11.66 8.73
CA PRO A 265 9.95 -12.66 8.33
C PRO A 265 9.14 -13.16 9.54
N ILE A 266 8.47 -12.26 10.26
CA ILE A 266 7.66 -12.64 11.43
C ILE A 266 6.25 -12.08 11.30
#